data_67f59a2fe934e31e90573350b80b45b7
#
_entry.id   67f59a2fe934e31e90573350b80b45b7
#
_cell.length_a   1.000
_cell.length_b   1.000
_cell.length_c   1.000
_cell.angle_alpha   90.00
_cell.angle_beta   90.00
_cell.angle_gamma   90.00
#
_symmetry.space_group_name_H-M   'P 1'
#
loop_
_entity.id
_entity.type
_entity.pdbx_description
1 polymer ?
#
loop_
_entity_poly.entity_id
_entity_poly.type
_entity_poly.pdbx_seq_one_letter_code
_entity_poly.pdbx_strand_id
1 'polypeptide(L)'
;MKEIILAYQGEMSLKGLNRATFESVLLKTMRRRLKSLGNFKIYKAQSTMYAEPAGDEDIDAAEERIGKIFGIAAISRAAVCPKDFAVIADTAKEYLCGALRAAKTFKVSAKRSDKTFPMDSMEIARELGGVLLSAYPHLKVDVHHPDVNVTVEIRDFAAYVHGGKKPGAGGLPVSTSGKAALMLSGGIDSPVAAYMMAKRGLSLACVHFASPPYTSERARMKVLTLAKKLTPYTGNLNVYVVPYTAAQEHIRDNAPEDLFTVLMRRSMMRITRVLCEKESADAIVTGESLAQVASQTLKAIACTDAAQSLPVLRPCIGMDKTEITDIARKIDT
;
A
#
# COMPACT_ATOMS: atom_id res chain seq x y z
N MET A 1 -2.11 -12.07 26.82
CA MET A 1 -1.12 -10.94 26.80
C MET A 1 -1.71 -9.84 25.93
N LYS A 2 -1.58 -8.57 26.35
CA LYS A 2 -2.11 -7.45 25.54
C LYS A 2 -1.23 -7.21 24.32
N GLU A 3 -1.83 -7.16 23.13
CA GLU A 3 -1.13 -6.90 21.87
C GLU A 3 -1.57 -5.59 21.23
N ILE A 4 -0.70 -5.05 20.38
CA ILE A 4 -0.94 -3.82 19.63
C ILE A 4 -0.23 -3.90 18.28
N ILE A 5 -0.73 -3.17 17.29
CA ILE A 5 -0.03 -2.99 16.03
C ILE A 5 0.68 -1.62 16.03
N LEU A 6 1.98 -1.66 15.82
CA LEU A 6 2.83 -0.50 15.59
C LEU A 6 3.01 -0.31 14.08
N ALA A 7 2.56 0.82 13.55
CA ALA A 7 2.70 1.13 12.13
C ALA A 7 3.69 2.30 11.96
N TYR A 8 4.75 2.05 11.20
CA TYR A 8 5.86 2.99 11.03
C TYR A 8 5.70 3.75 9.71
N GLN A 9 5.87 5.06 9.78
CA GLN A 9 5.85 5.93 8.62
C GLN A 9 7.12 5.77 7.80
N GLY A 10 7.01 5.94 6.48
CA GLY A 10 8.14 5.98 5.56
C GLY A 10 8.50 7.42 5.16
N GLU A 11 8.45 7.68 3.86
CA GLU A 11 8.82 8.98 3.26
C GLU A 11 8.01 10.19 3.76
N MET A 12 6.86 9.96 4.41
CA MET A 12 6.08 11.05 5.03
C MET A 12 6.88 11.81 6.09
N SER A 13 7.83 11.18 6.75
CA SER A 13 8.71 11.83 7.74
C SER A 13 9.52 12.98 7.13
N LEU A 14 9.71 12.99 5.82
CA LEU A 14 10.48 13.98 5.06
C LEU A 14 9.63 15.18 4.57
N LYS A 15 8.31 15.20 4.85
CA LYS A 15 7.37 16.20 4.30
C LYS A 15 7.40 17.58 4.98
N GLY A 16 8.28 17.82 5.94
CA GLY A 16 8.43 19.12 6.60
C GLY A 16 7.10 19.64 7.16
N LEU A 17 6.75 20.88 6.82
CA LEU A 17 5.56 21.59 7.33
C LEU A 17 4.23 20.88 6.99
N ASN A 18 4.15 20.13 5.89
CA ASN A 18 2.93 19.44 5.47
C ASN A 18 2.71 18.08 6.18
N ARG A 19 3.64 17.63 6.99
CA ARG A 19 3.60 16.33 7.65
C ARG A 19 2.31 16.09 8.43
N ALA A 20 1.82 17.08 9.17
CA ALA A 20 0.60 16.96 9.98
C ALA A 20 -0.64 16.62 9.14
N THR A 21 -0.77 17.18 7.94
CA THR A 21 -1.86 16.89 7.00
C THR A 21 -1.81 15.43 6.53
N PHE A 22 -0.63 14.96 6.11
CA PHE A 22 -0.45 13.56 5.68
C PHE A 22 -0.75 12.57 6.81
N GLU A 23 -0.29 12.86 8.02
CA GLU A 23 -0.56 12.02 9.21
C GLU A 23 -2.05 11.99 9.56
N SER A 24 -2.76 13.12 9.45
CA SER A 24 -4.20 13.19 9.66
C SER A 24 -4.96 12.29 8.66
N VAL A 25 -4.60 12.35 7.37
CA VAL A 25 -5.18 11.50 6.33
C VAL A 25 -4.89 10.02 6.62
N LEU A 26 -3.67 9.68 7.04
CA LEU A 26 -3.30 8.32 7.39
C LEU A 26 -4.13 7.79 8.56
N LEU A 27 -4.25 8.55 9.66
CA LEU A 27 -5.06 8.16 10.82
C LEU A 27 -6.54 7.97 10.45
N LYS A 28 -7.11 8.87 9.64
CA LYS A 28 -8.48 8.71 9.13
C LYS A 28 -8.63 7.44 8.29
N THR A 29 -7.63 7.13 7.46
CA THR A 29 -7.63 5.92 6.64
C THR A 29 -7.55 4.68 7.50
N MET A 30 -6.66 4.62 8.49
CA MET A 30 -6.57 3.49 9.43
C MET A 30 -7.92 3.25 10.15
N ARG A 31 -8.53 4.30 10.71
CA ARG A 31 -9.85 4.21 11.37
C ARG A 31 -10.92 3.64 10.44
N ARG A 32 -11.01 4.16 9.22
CA ARG A 32 -11.97 3.67 8.21
C ARG A 32 -11.73 2.21 7.86
N ARG A 33 -10.47 1.79 7.70
CA ARG A 33 -10.10 0.43 7.31
C ARG A 33 -10.38 -0.60 8.40
N LEU A 34 -10.22 -0.22 9.66
CA LEU A 34 -10.43 -1.12 10.79
C LEU A 34 -11.87 -1.12 11.31
N LYS A 35 -12.71 -0.15 10.92
CA LYS A 35 -14.08 0.00 11.43
C LYS A 35 -14.92 -1.28 11.37
N SER A 36 -14.76 -2.09 10.32
CA SER A 36 -15.52 -3.34 10.16
C SER A 36 -14.93 -4.55 10.90
N LEU A 37 -13.77 -4.40 11.55
CA LEU A 37 -13.14 -5.45 12.37
C LEU A 37 -13.43 -5.28 13.86
N GLY A 38 -14.05 -4.19 14.27
CA GLY A 38 -14.34 -3.90 15.67
C GLY A 38 -13.84 -2.54 16.12
N ASN A 39 -13.65 -2.40 17.41
CA ASN A 39 -13.28 -1.15 18.06
C ASN A 39 -11.77 -1.09 18.32
N PHE A 40 -11.04 -0.35 17.50
CA PHE A 40 -9.62 -0.09 17.65
C PHE A 40 -9.38 1.35 18.08
N LYS A 41 -8.63 1.54 19.18
CA LYS A 41 -8.11 2.85 19.54
C LYS A 41 -6.90 3.17 18.64
N ILE A 42 -7.07 4.15 17.73
CA ILE A 42 -6.05 4.53 16.77
C ILE A 42 -5.55 5.93 17.10
N TYR A 43 -4.25 6.02 17.38
CA TYR A 43 -3.60 7.26 17.76
C TYR A 43 -2.15 7.30 17.23
N LYS A 44 -1.54 8.46 17.34
CA LYS A 44 -0.13 8.69 17.03
C LYS A 44 0.60 9.10 18.30
N ALA A 45 1.77 8.52 18.51
CA ALA A 45 2.74 9.03 19.47
C ALA A 45 4.12 9.04 18.79
N GLN A 46 4.82 10.16 18.92
CA GLN A 46 6.08 10.40 18.22
C GLN A 46 5.92 10.19 16.69
N SER A 47 6.69 9.32 16.06
CA SER A 47 6.61 9.02 14.61
C SER A 47 5.92 7.68 14.30
N THR A 48 5.19 7.10 15.26
CA THR A 48 4.54 5.79 15.13
C THR A 48 3.04 5.95 15.27
N MET A 49 2.29 5.26 14.41
CA MET A 49 0.85 5.08 14.54
C MET A 49 0.58 3.80 15.30
N TYR A 50 -0.39 3.83 16.18
CA TYR A 50 -0.79 2.72 17.03
C TYR A 50 -2.21 2.30 16.69
N ALA A 51 -2.44 0.99 16.59
CA ALA A 51 -3.78 0.41 16.53
C ALA A 51 -3.91 -0.61 17.65
N GLU A 52 -4.64 -0.23 18.69
CA GLU A 52 -4.83 -0.99 19.91
C GLU A 52 -6.25 -1.55 19.92
N PRO A 53 -6.45 -2.89 19.94
CA PRO A 53 -7.77 -3.48 20.06
C PRO A 53 -8.37 -3.15 21.42
N ALA A 54 -9.68 -2.89 21.48
CA ALA A 54 -10.39 -2.60 22.72
C ALA A 54 -10.77 -3.87 23.50
N GLY A 55 -10.82 -5.02 22.83
CA GLY A 55 -11.18 -6.32 23.35
C GLY A 55 -10.55 -7.44 22.52
N ASP A 56 -11.36 -8.37 22.05
CA ASP A 56 -10.98 -9.56 21.30
C ASP A 56 -11.09 -9.36 19.77
N GLU A 57 -10.84 -8.13 19.30
CA GLU A 57 -10.84 -7.84 17.87
C GLU A 57 -9.78 -8.65 17.12
N ASP A 58 -10.09 -9.02 15.86
CA ASP A 58 -9.19 -9.77 14.99
C ASP A 58 -7.96 -8.93 14.61
N ILE A 59 -6.88 -9.14 15.37
CA ILE A 59 -5.61 -8.42 15.18
C ILE A 59 -4.86 -8.91 13.94
N ASP A 60 -5.07 -10.16 13.49
CA ASP A 60 -4.45 -10.69 12.28
C ASP A 60 -5.03 -10.01 11.04
N ALA A 61 -6.36 -9.92 10.97
CA ALA A 61 -7.04 -9.16 9.92
C ALA A 61 -6.71 -7.67 9.96
N ALA A 62 -6.53 -7.09 11.16
CA ALA A 62 -6.13 -5.70 11.33
C ALA A 62 -4.69 -5.47 10.81
N GLU A 63 -3.75 -6.36 11.13
CA GLU A 63 -2.37 -6.32 10.65
C GLU A 63 -2.33 -6.37 9.12
N GLU A 64 -3.05 -7.31 8.50
CA GLU A 64 -3.14 -7.43 7.05
C GLU A 64 -3.69 -6.15 6.40
N ARG A 65 -4.79 -5.60 6.94
CA ARG A 65 -5.39 -4.37 6.39
C ARG A 65 -4.49 -3.16 6.53
N ILE A 66 -3.83 -3.00 7.67
CA ILE A 66 -2.89 -1.90 7.93
C ILE A 66 -1.70 -2.00 6.98
N GLY A 67 -1.18 -3.20 6.75
CA GLY A 67 -0.06 -3.44 5.83
C GLY A 67 -0.32 -3.02 4.38
N LYS A 68 -1.59 -2.96 3.96
CA LYS A 68 -2.01 -2.52 2.62
C LYS A 68 -2.29 -1.01 2.52
N ILE A 69 -2.15 -0.24 3.61
CA ILE A 69 -2.37 1.21 3.60
C ILE A 69 -1.12 1.94 3.13
N PHE A 70 -1.24 2.73 2.06
CA PHE A 70 -0.16 3.60 1.63
C PHE A 70 0.16 4.68 2.68
N GLY A 71 1.46 4.95 2.84
CA GLY A 71 1.99 5.79 3.91
C GLY A 71 2.62 4.98 5.06
N ILE A 72 2.31 3.68 5.16
CA ILE A 72 2.87 2.77 6.15
C ILE A 72 4.01 1.97 5.51
N ALA A 73 5.25 2.23 5.94
CA ALA A 73 6.44 1.57 5.41
C ALA A 73 6.70 0.21 6.04
N ALA A 74 6.37 0.08 7.32
CA ALA A 74 6.53 -1.18 8.06
C ALA A 74 5.50 -1.27 9.18
N ILE A 75 5.23 -2.49 9.62
CA ILE A 75 4.36 -2.80 10.75
C ILE A 75 5.04 -3.82 11.69
N SER A 76 4.69 -3.77 12.96
CA SER A 76 5.03 -4.80 13.93
C SER A 76 3.83 -5.08 14.82
N ARG A 77 3.52 -6.33 15.03
CA ARG A 77 2.65 -6.76 16.12
C ARG A 77 3.52 -6.90 17.37
N ALA A 78 3.13 -6.27 18.45
CA ALA A 78 3.93 -6.17 19.66
C ALA A 78 3.13 -6.49 20.90
N ALA A 79 3.74 -7.21 21.86
CA ALA A 79 3.22 -7.31 23.20
C ALA A 79 3.48 -6.01 23.97
N VAL A 80 2.51 -5.59 24.77
CA VAL A 80 2.59 -4.38 25.60
C VAL A 80 2.85 -4.79 27.04
N CYS A 81 3.88 -4.22 27.67
CA CYS A 81 4.20 -4.48 29.08
C CYS A 81 4.67 -3.20 29.80
N PRO A 82 4.66 -3.23 31.15
CA PRO A 82 5.25 -2.17 31.94
C PRO A 82 6.72 -1.90 31.60
N LYS A 83 7.21 -0.70 31.90
CA LYS A 83 8.62 -0.31 31.75
C LYS A 83 9.44 -0.81 32.95
N ASP A 84 9.52 -2.13 33.07
CA ASP A 84 10.33 -2.86 34.05
C ASP A 84 11.11 -3.93 33.31
N PHE A 85 12.42 -4.01 33.53
CA PHE A 85 13.28 -4.92 32.78
C PHE A 85 12.92 -6.39 32.98
N ALA A 86 12.60 -6.80 34.23
CA ALA A 86 12.22 -8.18 34.50
C ALA A 86 10.93 -8.57 33.75
N VAL A 87 9.93 -7.67 33.79
CA VAL A 87 8.66 -7.87 33.05
C VAL A 87 8.90 -7.90 31.55
N ILE A 88 9.77 -7.03 31.02
CA ILE A 88 10.14 -7.02 29.59
C ILE A 88 10.80 -8.35 29.20
N ALA A 89 11.71 -8.86 30.01
CA ALA A 89 12.42 -10.13 29.77
C ALA A 89 11.46 -11.33 29.78
N ASP A 90 10.54 -11.38 30.73
CA ASP A 90 9.52 -12.42 30.81
C ASP A 90 8.55 -12.33 29.62
N THR A 91 8.11 -11.11 29.27
CA THR A 91 7.28 -10.86 28.09
C THR A 91 7.97 -11.33 26.80
N ALA A 92 9.26 -11.06 26.64
CA ALA A 92 10.02 -11.48 25.46
C ALA A 92 10.12 -13.01 25.35
N LYS A 93 10.40 -13.69 26.47
CA LYS A 93 10.43 -15.16 26.52
C LYS A 93 9.08 -15.78 26.17
N GLU A 94 8.00 -15.27 26.72
CA GLU A 94 6.66 -15.83 26.54
C GLU A 94 6.09 -15.49 25.15
N TYR A 95 6.10 -14.21 24.77
CA TYR A 95 5.49 -13.73 23.53
C TYR A 95 6.18 -14.25 22.28
N LEU A 96 7.50 -14.35 22.31
CA LEU A 96 8.29 -14.80 21.17
C LEU A 96 8.71 -16.27 21.27
N CYS A 97 8.16 -17.05 22.22
CA CYS A 97 8.57 -18.44 22.46
C CYS A 97 8.52 -19.32 21.21
N GLY A 98 7.47 -19.19 20.39
CA GLY A 98 7.32 -19.96 19.16
C GLY A 98 8.42 -19.64 18.15
N ALA A 99 8.69 -18.35 17.91
CA ALA A 99 9.73 -17.91 17.00
C ALA A 99 11.13 -18.28 17.51
N LEU A 100 11.41 -18.09 18.80
CA LEU A 100 12.70 -18.38 19.40
C LEU A 100 13.01 -19.89 19.43
N ARG A 101 12.00 -20.75 19.65
CA ARG A 101 12.18 -22.21 19.57
C ARG A 101 12.48 -22.71 18.17
N ALA A 102 11.90 -22.07 17.15
CA ALA A 102 12.10 -22.47 15.76
C ALA A 102 13.40 -21.91 15.14
N ALA A 103 13.96 -20.83 15.71
CA ALA A 103 15.15 -20.15 15.21
C ALA A 103 16.44 -20.89 15.60
N LYS A 104 17.50 -20.69 14.81
CA LYS A 104 18.88 -21.08 15.14
C LYS A 104 19.69 -19.89 15.65
N THR A 105 19.38 -18.72 15.13
CA THR A 105 20.08 -17.48 15.44
C THR A 105 19.12 -16.36 15.82
N PHE A 106 19.58 -15.47 16.69
CA PHE A 106 18.80 -14.31 17.07
C PHE A 106 19.71 -13.10 17.34
N LYS A 107 19.06 -11.96 17.41
CA LYS A 107 19.65 -10.69 17.84
C LYS A 107 18.64 -9.95 18.71
N VAL A 108 19.13 -9.20 19.68
CA VAL A 108 18.31 -8.24 20.42
C VAL A 108 18.61 -6.82 19.93
N SER A 109 17.56 -6.08 19.65
CA SER A 109 17.61 -4.65 19.33
C SER A 109 16.76 -3.89 20.33
N ALA A 110 17.25 -2.77 20.85
CA ALA A 110 16.49 -1.93 21.75
C ALA A 110 16.42 -0.49 21.24
N LYS A 111 15.29 0.16 21.45
CA LYS A 111 15.08 1.59 21.20
C LYS A 111 14.51 2.22 22.45
N ARG A 112 15.18 3.24 22.97
CA ARG A 112 14.75 3.97 24.15
C ARG A 112 14.40 5.42 23.79
N SER A 113 13.11 5.72 23.67
CA SER A 113 12.61 7.09 23.51
C SER A 113 12.44 7.77 24.88
N ASP A 114 11.99 7.01 25.88
CA ASP A 114 11.89 7.50 27.25
C ASP A 114 13.27 7.45 27.93
N LYS A 115 13.83 8.63 28.17
CA LYS A 115 15.15 8.81 28.80
C LYS A 115 15.15 8.54 30.30
N THR A 116 13.97 8.43 30.93
CA THR A 116 13.85 8.16 32.37
C THR A 116 14.02 6.67 32.72
N PHE A 117 13.92 5.79 31.72
CA PHE A 117 14.21 4.36 31.93
C PHE A 117 15.68 4.16 32.32
N PRO A 118 15.99 3.39 33.38
CA PRO A 118 17.33 3.36 33.97
C PRO A 118 18.43 2.79 33.06
N MET A 119 18.05 1.85 32.14
CA MET A 119 19.01 1.21 31.24
C MET A 119 19.04 1.89 29.88
N ASP A 120 20.20 1.97 29.26
CA ASP A 120 20.31 2.41 27.88
C ASP A 120 19.98 1.30 26.87
N SER A 121 19.92 1.65 25.58
CA SER A 121 19.55 0.67 24.53
C SER A 121 20.57 -0.47 24.39
N MET A 122 21.83 -0.22 24.64
CA MET A 122 22.88 -1.24 24.55
C MET A 122 22.83 -2.17 25.76
N GLU A 123 22.60 -1.64 26.95
CA GLU A 123 22.41 -2.41 28.19
C GLU A 123 21.18 -3.31 28.07
N ILE A 124 20.03 -2.77 27.64
CA ILE A 124 18.80 -3.57 27.41
C ILE A 124 19.09 -4.72 26.45
N ALA A 125 19.77 -4.44 25.34
CA ALA A 125 20.05 -5.46 24.33
C ALA A 125 20.99 -6.55 24.86
N ARG A 126 22.02 -6.18 25.63
CA ARG A 126 22.99 -7.10 26.20
C ARG A 126 22.33 -7.99 27.26
N GLU A 127 21.68 -7.38 28.25
CA GLU A 127 21.08 -8.11 29.38
C GLU A 127 19.94 -9.03 28.90
N LEU A 128 19.06 -8.55 28.03
CA LEU A 128 17.99 -9.38 27.46
C LEU A 128 18.57 -10.50 26.59
N GLY A 129 19.66 -10.24 25.86
CA GLY A 129 20.38 -11.27 25.10
C GLY A 129 20.87 -12.40 26.00
N GLY A 130 21.46 -12.08 27.15
CA GLY A 130 21.89 -13.05 28.17
C GLY A 130 20.73 -13.87 28.76
N VAL A 131 19.60 -13.21 29.07
CA VAL A 131 18.38 -13.88 29.54
C VAL A 131 17.84 -14.86 28.51
N LEU A 132 17.78 -14.46 27.24
CA LEU A 132 17.28 -15.32 26.15
C LEU A 132 18.21 -16.50 25.85
N LEU A 133 19.54 -16.31 25.88
CA LEU A 133 20.51 -17.41 25.76
C LEU A 133 20.37 -18.44 26.89
N SER A 134 20.14 -17.97 28.11
CA SER A 134 19.91 -18.87 29.26
C SER A 134 18.59 -19.64 29.12
N ALA A 135 17.53 -19.00 28.62
CA ALA A 135 16.21 -19.61 28.42
C ALA A 135 16.14 -20.54 27.19
N TYR A 136 16.96 -20.28 26.18
CA TYR A 136 16.99 -21.02 24.91
C TYR A 136 18.43 -21.39 24.52
N PRO A 137 19.04 -22.43 25.16
CA PRO A 137 20.46 -22.74 24.98
C PRO A 137 20.89 -23.19 23.59
N HIS A 138 19.92 -23.52 22.72
CA HIS A 138 20.18 -23.87 21.31
C HIS A 138 20.44 -22.66 20.42
N LEU A 139 20.07 -21.45 20.86
CA LEU A 139 20.23 -20.23 20.08
C LEU A 139 21.69 -19.73 20.07
N LYS A 140 22.07 -19.13 18.95
CA LYS A 140 23.34 -18.40 18.80
C LYS A 140 23.04 -16.94 18.43
N VAL A 141 23.92 -16.04 18.87
CA VAL A 141 23.82 -14.62 18.50
C VAL A 141 24.37 -14.42 17.10
N ASP A 142 23.56 -13.82 16.21
CA ASP A 142 24.01 -13.34 14.89
C ASP A 142 23.50 -11.91 14.72
N VAL A 143 24.43 -10.95 14.70
CA VAL A 143 24.09 -9.52 14.59
C VAL A 143 23.82 -9.06 13.16
N HIS A 144 24.22 -9.85 12.15
CA HIS A 144 24.10 -9.50 10.74
C HIS A 144 22.91 -10.16 10.07
N HIS A 145 22.73 -11.46 10.27
CA HIS A 145 21.69 -12.28 9.61
C HIS A 145 20.92 -13.15 10.61
N PRO A 146 20.26 -12.55 11.64
CA PRO A 146 19.51 -13.31 12.62
C PRO A 146 18.22 -13.87 12.02
N ASP A 147 17.86 -15.11 12.39
CA ASP A 147 16.54 -15.68 12.09
C ASP A 147 15.42 -14.88 12.78
N VAL A 148 15.69 -14.42 14.03
CA VAL A 148 14.76 -13.60 14.81
C VAL A 148 15.46 -12.37 15.37
N ASN A 149 14.90 -11.19 15.06
CA ASN A 149 15.32 -9.94 15.70
C ASN A 149 14.35 -9.56 16.83
N VAL A 150 14.65 -9.93 18.04
CA VAL A 150 13.89 -9.51 19.23
C VAL A 150 14.08 -8.01 19.41
N THR A 151 12.99 -7.25 19.29
CA THR A 151 13.06 -5.78 19.41
C THR A 151 12.27 -5.34 20.64
N VAL A 152 12.92 -4.52 21.48
CA VAL A 152 12.31 -3.84 22.63
C VAL A 152 12.26 -2.34 22.34
N GLU A 153 11.07 -1.76 22.39
CA GLU A 153 10.90 -0.32 22.25
C GLU A 153 10.37 0.29 23.56
N ILE A 154 11.23 0.99 24.32
CA ILE A 154 10.83 1.74 25.51
C ILE A 154 10.31 3.10 25.07
N ARG A 155 9.02 3.33 25.30
CA ARG A 155 8.34 4.57 24.92
C ARG A 155 7.67 5.23 26.11
N ASP A 156 7.05 6.39 25.91
CA ASP A 156 6.50 7.20 27.00
C ASP A 156 5.50 6.43 27.87
N PHE A 157 4.62 5.64 27.25
CA PHE A 157 3.49 5.00 27.95
C PHE A 157 3.74 3.54 28.38
N ALA A 158 4.60 2.81 27.66
CA ALA A 158 4.83 1.39 27.89
C ALA A 158 6.12 0.91 27.21
N ALA A 159 6.49 -0.33 27.50
CA ALA A 159 7.45 -1.09 26.70
C ALA A 159 6.70 -1.99 25.71
N TYR A 160 7.28 -2.14 24.51
CA TYR A 160 6.75 -2.93 23.40
C TYR A 160 7.79 -3.95 22.98
N VAL A 161 7.38 -5.23 22.94
CA VAL A 161 8.24 -6.35 22.57
C VAL A 161 7.71 -7.00 21.30
N HIS A 162 8.56 -7.14 20.27
CA HIS A 162 8.17 -7.77 19.00
C HIS A 162 9.33 -8.48 18.29
N GLY A 163 9.01 -9.43 17.39
CA GLY A 163 9.97 -10.26 16.65
C GLY A 163 10.51 -9.61 15.37
N GLY A 164 10.39 -8.29 15.22
CA GLY A 164 10.83 -7.57 14.01
C GLY A 164 9.72 -6.83 13.31
N LYS A 165 10.04 -6.34 12.09
CA LYS A 165 9.14 -5.54 11.27
C LYS A 165 8.78 -6.28 9.98
N LYS A 166 7.49 -6.28 9.63
CA LYS A 166 7.01 -6.70 8.32
C LYS A 166 6.92 -5.46 7.40
N PRO A 167 7.26 -5.57 6.10
CA PRO A 167 7.12 -4.47 5.16
C PRO A 167 5.63 -4.12 4.96
N GLY A 168 5.32 -2.83 4.95
CA GLY A 168 4.02 -2.29 4.56
C GLY A 168 4.00 -1.86 3.09
N ALA A 169 2.88 -1.26 2.64
CA ALA A 169 2.71 -0.80 1.26
C ALA A 169 3.63 0.38 0.89
N GLY A 170 4.13 1.14 1.88
CA GLY A 170 4.96 2.32 1.65
C GLY A 170 4.22 3.47 0.99
N GLY A 171 4.96 4.38 0.36
CA GLY A 171 4.40 5.50 -0.39
C GLY A 171 3.75 6.58 0.47
N LEU A 172 2.74 7.26 -0.09
CA LEU A 172 2.01 8.37 0.51
C LEU A 172 0.53 8.02 0.70
N PRO A 173 -0.16 8.52 1.73
CA PRO A 173 -1.59 8.28 1.91
C PRO A 173 -2.40 8.74 0.71
N VAL A 174 -3.36 7.93 0.27
CA VAL A 174 -4.26 8.27 -0.84
C VAL A 174 -5.01 9.57 -0.54
N SER A 175 -5.25 10.38 -1.55
CA SER A 175 -5.85 11.72 -1.52
C SER A 175 -4.93 12.84 -1.00
N THR A 176 -3.62 12.60 -0.86
CA THR A 176 -2.66 13.66 -0.48
C THR A 176 -1.98 14.33 -1.67
N SER A 177 -2.16 13.81 -2.89
CA SER A 177 -1.50 14.30 -4.11
C SER A 177 -2.49 14.62 -5.24
N GLY A 178 -3.75 14.90 -4.90
CA GLY A 178 -4.80 15.18 -5.89
C GLY A 178 -5.56 13.95 -6.36
N LYS A 179 -6.26 14.09 -7.49
CA LYS A 179 -7.13 13.07 -8.07
C LYS A 179 -6.84 12.87 -9.56
N ALA A 180 -7.00 11.64 -10.04
CA ALA A 180 -6.84 11.32 -11.45
C ALA A 180 -7.93 10.36 -11.94
N ALA A 181 -8.24 10.39 -13.23
CA ALA A 181 -9.08 9.40 -13.88
C ALA A 181 -8.22 8.31 -14.51
N LEU A 182 -8.42 7.07 -14.07
CA LEU A 182 -7.73 5.89 -14.59
C LEU A 182 -8.54 5.22 -15.69
N MET A 183 -7.97 5.05 -16.87
CA MET A 183 -8.54 4.22 -17.91
C MET A 183 -8.31 2.74 -17.57
N LEU A 184 -9.34 2.10 -16.97
CA LEU A 184 -9.25 0.73 -16.47
C LEU A 184 -9.71 -0.28 -17.53
N SER A 185 -8.82 -1.18 -17.91
CA SER A 185 -9.08 -2.29 -18.84
C SER A 185 -9.10 -3.63 -18.13
N GLY A 186 -9.44 -4.71 -18.85
CA GLY A 186 -9.36 -6.09 -18.35
C GLY A 186 -7.95 -6.71 -18.39
N GLY A 187 -6.92 -5.94 -18.80
CA GLY A 187 -5.51 -6.36 -18.76
C GLY A 187 -4.85 -6.12 -17.39
N ILE A 188 -3.63 -6.62 -17.24
CA ILE A 188 -2.86 -6.48 -15.98
C ILE A 188 -2.22 -5.10 -15.82
N ASP A 189 -1.97 -4.37 -16.91
CA ASP A 189 -1.17 -3.14 -16.91
C ASP A 189 -1.92 -1.98 -16.21
N SER A 190 -3.22 -1.81 -16.49
CA SER A 190 -4.00 -0.72 -15.91
C SER A 190 -4.24 -0.85 -14.39
N PRO A 191 -4.48 -2.05 -13.79
CA PRO A 191 -4.47 -2.21 -12.34
C PRO A 191 -3.11 -1.91 -11.71
N VAL A 192 -2.00 -2.28 -12.35
CA VAL A 192 -0.65 -1.95 -11.88
C VAL A 192 -0.44 -0.43 -11.90
N ALA A 193 -0.84 0.24 -12.97
CA ALA A 193 -0.80 1.70 -13.05
C ALA A 193 -1.62 2.37 -11.94
N ALA A 194 -2.82 1.83 -11.64
CA ALA A 194 -3.64 2.28 -10.52
C ALA A 194 -2.90 2.18 -9.18
N TYR A 195 -2.33 1.02 -8.90
CA TYR A 195 -1.57 0.77 -7.68
C TYR A 195 -0.39 1.75 -7.55
N MET A 196 0.40 1.91 -8.61
CA MET A 196 1.57 2.80 -8.61
C MET A 196 1.19 4.25 -8.35
N MET A 197 0.12 4.75 -8.98
CA MET A 197 -0.32 6.13 -8.79
C MET A 197 -0.98 6.37 -7.44
N ALA A 198 -1.80 5.43 -6.96
CA ALA A 198 -2.36 5.49 -5.61
C ALA A 198 -1.25 5.46 -4.54
N LYS A 199 -0.17 4.70 -4.76
CA LYS A 199 1.03 4.68 -3.89
C LYS A 199 1.72 6.04 -3.82
N ARG A 200 1.57 6.90 -4.83
CA ARG A 200 2.06 8.28 -4.83
C ARG A 200 1.06 9.29 -4.25
N GLY A 201 -0.04 8.80 -3.64
CA GLY A 201 -1.02 9.62 -2.94
C GLY A 201 -2.17 10.12 -3.80
N LEU A 202 -2.30 9.69 -5.07
CA LEU A 202 -3.44 10.04 -5.90
C LEU A 202 -4.69 9.25 -5.46
N SER A 203 -5.82 9.94 -5.37
CA SER A 203 -7.13 9.29 -5.40
C SER A 203 -7.53 9.04 -6.86
N LEU A 204 -8.25 7.94 -7.11
CA LEU A 204 -8.58 7.52 -8.47
C LEU A 204 -10.09 7.39 -8.68
N ALA A 205 -10.55 7.80 -9.86
CA ALA A 205 -11.82 7.39 -10.46
C ALA A 205 -11.50 6.52 -11.69
N CYS A 206 -12.20 5.41 -11.87
CA CYS A 206 -11.94 4.48 -12.98
C CYS A 206 -12.92 4.72 -14.12
N VAL A 207 -12.42 4.66 -15.34
CA VAL A 207 -13.19 4.75 -16.58
C VAL A 207 -12.98 3.49 -17.39
N HIS A 208 -14.05 2.75 -17.65
CA HIS A 208 -14.05 1.55 -18.48
C HIS A 208 -14.92 1.74 -19.70
N PHE A 209 -14.39 1.49 -20.88
CA PHE A 209 -15.12 1.56 -22.14
C PHE A 209 -15.66 0.18 -22.51
N ALA A 210 -16.98 0.06 -22.59
CA ALA A 210 -17.67 -1.18 -22.92
C ALA A 210 -18.33 -1.08 -24.29
N SER A 211 -18.06 -2.02 -25.18
CA SER A 211 -18.58 -2.07 -26.55
C SER A 211 -19.33 -3.39 -26.83
N PRO A 212 -20.50 -3.64 -26.22
CA PRO A 212 -21.29 -4.79 -26.62
C PRO A 212 -21.79 -4.64 -28.06
N PRO A 213 -21.85 -5.73 -28.90
CA PRO A 213 -21.51 -7.11 -28.58
C PRO A 213 -20.01 -7.43 -28.67
N TYR A 214 -19.14 -6.53 -29.07
CA TYR A 214 -17.68 -6.75 -29.25
C TYR A 214 -16.97 -7.03 -27.91
N THR A 215 -17.48 -6.50 -26.81
CA THR A 215 -17.03 -6.85 -25.45
C THR A 215 -18.15 -7.60 -24.72
N SER A 216 -17.81 -8.77 -24.16
CA SER A 216 -18.77 -9.59 -23.43
C SER A 216 -19.07 -9.03 -22.03
N GLU A 217 -20.20 -9.41 -21.45
CA GLU A 217 -20.52 -9.11 -20.03
C GLU A 217 -19.45 -9.70 -19.09
N ARG A 218 -18.88 -10.86 -19.45
CA ARG A 218 -17.76 -11.45 -18.69
C ARG A 218 -16.53 -10.55 -18.67
N ALA A 219 -16.22 -9.83 -19.75
CA ALA A 219 -15.13 -8.86 -19.81
C ALA A 219 -15.41 -7.68 -18.87
N ARG A 220 -16.65 -7.16 -18.85
CA ARG A 220 -17.07 -6.11 -17.92
C ARG A 220 -16.95 -6.56 -16.46
N MET A 221 -17.43 -7.75 -16.12
CA MET A 221 -17.32 -8.31 -14.78
C MET A 221 -15.88 -8.50 -14.33
N LYS A 222 -14.98 -8.88 -15.25
CA LYS A 222 -13.54 -8.94 -14.97
C LYS A 222 -12.99 -7.58 -14.54
N VAL A 223 -13.34 -6.50 -15.23
CA VAL A 223 -12.90 -5.14 -14.89
C VAL A 223 -13.40 -4.72 -13.52
N LEU A 224 -14.67 -4.98 -13.18
CA LEU A 224 -15.22 -4.70 -11.86
C LEU A 224 -14.52 -5.51 -10.77
N THR A 225 -14.16 -6.76 -11.05
CA THR A 225 -13.37 -7.60 -10.14
C THR A 225 -11.98 -7.02 -9.90
N LEU A 226 -11.30 -6.55 -10.95
CA LEU A 226 -10.00 -5.88 -10.83
C LEU A 226 -10.11 -4.58 -10.00
N ALA A 227 -11.15 -3.76 -10.26
CA ALA A 227 -11.42 -2.58 -9.44
C ALA A 227 -11.62 -2.94 -7.95
N LYS A 228 -12.36 -4.02 -7.66
CA LYS A 228 -12.55 -4.51 -6.29
C LYS A 228 -11.23 -4.93 -5.65
N LYS A 229 -10.36 -5.65 -6.38
CA LYS A 229 -9.03 -6.06 -5.90
C LYS A 229 -8.09 -4.89 -5.60
N LEU A 230 -8.30 -3.72 -6.22
CA LEU A 230 -7.55 -2.51 -5.93
C LEU A 230 -8.01 -1.80 -4.64
N THR A 231 -9.26 -1.96 -4.21
CA THR A 231 -9.81 -1.22 -3.06
C THR A 231 -9.07 -1.41 -1.73
N PRO A 232 -8.41 -2.55 -1.42
CA PRO A 232 -7.55 -2.67 -0.25
C PRO A 232 -6.41 -1.65 -0.20
N TYR A 233 -5.97 -1.13 -1.35
CA TYR A 233 -4.91 -0.15 -1.48
C TYR A 233 -5.46 1.27 -1.69
N THR A 234 -6.34 1.43 -2.67
CA THR A 234 -6.83 2.74 -3.12
C THR A 234 -7.94 3.34 -2.25
N GLY A 235 -8.67 2.52 -1.51
CA GLY A 235 -9.95 2.92 -0.93
C GLY A 235 -11.09 2.74 -1.91
N ASN A 236 -12.19 3.47 -1.69
CA ASN A 236 -13.35 3.42 -2.58
C ASN A 236 -12.97 3.93 -3.97
N LEU A 237 -13.44 3.25 -4.99
CA LEU A 237 -13.28 3.61 -6.40
C LEU A 237 -14.65 3.84 -7.02
N ASN A 238 -14.85 5.00 -7.65
CA ASN A 238 -15.94 5.20 -8.59
C ASN A 238 -15.55 4.56 -9.92
N VAL A 239 -16.40 3.72 -10.48
CA VAL A 239 -16.17 3.07 -11.78
C VAL A 239 -17.24 3.53 -12.75
N TYR A 240 -16.83 4.30 -13.76
CA TYR A 240 -17.68 4.74 -14.86
C TYR A 240 -17.58 3.71 -15.99
N VAL A 241 -18.69 3.06 -16.30
CA VAL A 241 -18.80 2.18 -17.48
C VAL A 241 -19.38 3.01 -18.61
N VAL A 242 -18.56 3.35 -19.59
CA VAL A 242 -18.94 4.18 -20.76
C VAL A 242 -19.39 3.27 -21.89
N PRO A 243 -20.64 3.37 -22.37
CA PRO A 243 -21.09 2.70 -23.59
C PRO A 243 -20.30 3.26 -24.78
N TYR A 244 -19.55 2.42 -25.47
CA TYR A 244 -18.62 2.90 -26.51
C TYR A 244 -18.89 2.31 -27.90
N THR A 245 -19.86 1.42 -28.06
CA THR A 245 -20.19 0.72 -29.31
C THR A 245 -20.42 1.68 -30.47
N ALA A 246 -21.32 2.66 -30.32
CA ALA A 246 -21.65 3.60 -31.38
C ALA A 246 -20.43 4.42 -31.84
N ALA A 247 -19.58 4.87 -30.92
CA ALA A 247 -18.35 5.59 -31.25
C ALA A 247 -17.35 4.68 -31.98
N GLN A 248 -17.23 3.43 -31.54
CA GLN A 248 -16.35 2.44 -32.16
C GLN A 248 -16.77 2.13 -33.59
N GLU A 249 -18.07 1.89 -33.83
CA GLU A 249 -18.62 1.62 -35.16
C GLU A 249 -18.48 2.82 -36.07
N HIS A 250 -18.78 4.01 -35.57
CA HIS A 250 -18.61 5.24 -36.37
C HIS A 250 -17.15 5.42 -36.82
N ILE A 251 -16.17 5.16 -35.96
CA ILE A 251 -14.74 5.25 -36.34
C ILE A 251 -14.40 4.16 -37.34
N ARG A 252 -14.87 2.92 -37.14
CA ARG A 252 -14.64 1.81 -38.08
C ARG A 252 -15.14 2.13 -39.47
N ASP A 253 -16.34 2.70 -39.56
CA ASP A 253 -17.03 2.90 -40.84
C ASP A 253 -16.56 4.16 -41.60
N ASN A 254 -15.87 5.11 -40.93
CA ASN A 254 -15.48 6.40 -41.47
C ASN A 254 -13.98 6.71 -41.44
N ALA A 255 -13.15 5.79 -40.96
CA ALA A 255 -11.71 6.04 -40.83
C ALA A 255 -10.88 4.94 -41.52
N PRO A 256 -9.65 5.26 -41.98
CA PRO A 256 -8.73 4.25 -42.48
C PRO A 256 -8.44 3.18 -41.39
N GLU A 257 -8.35 1.93 -41.81
CA GLU A 257 -8.19 0.77 -40.91
C GLU A 257 -6.90 0.88 -40.04
N ASP A 258 -5.82 1.34 -40.63
CA ASP A 258 -4.52 1.54 -39.97
C ASP A 258 -4.57 2.61 -38.86
N LEU A 259 -5.51 3.55 -38.93
CA LEU A 259 -5.71 4.59 -37.92
C LEU A 259 -6.79 4.24 -36.88
N PHE A 260 -7.54 3.18 -37.08
CA PHE A 260 -8.69 2.81 -36.25
C PHE A 260 -8.36 2.83 -34.75
N THR A 261 -7.32 2.11 -34.31
CA THR A 261 -6.94 1.99 -32.90
C THR A 261 -6.50 3.35 -32.30
N VAL A 262 -5.74 4.15 -33.07
CA VAL A 262 -5.29 5.48 -32.60
C VAL A 262 -6.47 6.43 -32.44
N LEU A 263 -7.42 6.44 -33.39
CA LEU A 263 -8.62 7.27 -33.33
C LEU A 263 -9.55 6.86 -32.18
N MET A 264 -9.72 5.56 -31.93
CA MET A 264 -10.43 5.06 -30.75
C MET A 264 -9.79 5.61 -29.46
N ARG A 265 -8.48 5.50 -29.32
CA ARG A 265 -7.76 5.98 -28.14
C ARG A 265 -7.89 7.51 -27.98
N ARG A 266 -7.82 8.28 -29.05
CA ARG A 266 -8.06 9.73 -29.03
C ARG A 266 -9.48 10.06 -28.52
N SER A 267 -10.49 9.35 -29.02
CA SER A 267 -11.88 9.50 -28.57
C SER A 267 -12.02 9.14 -27.06
N MET A 268 -11.46 8.02 -26.63
CA MET A 268 -11.46 7.59 -25.23
C MET A 268 -10.78 8.62 -24.31
N MET A 269 -9.66 9.23 -24.74
CA MET A 269 -8.98 10.29 -23.99
C MET A 269 -9.86 11.53 -23.82
N ARG A 270 -10.57 11.97 -24.88
CA ARG A 270 -11.51 13.09 -24.81
C ARG A 270 -12.66 12.83 -23.83
N ILE A 271 -13.24 11.63 -23.88
CA ILE A 271 -14.32 11.24 -22.98
C ILE A 271 -13.79 11.19 -21.52
N THR A 272 -12.60 10.63 -21.33
CA THR A 272 -11.97 10.57 -20.00
C THR A 272 -11.70 11.97 -19.46
N ARG A 273 -11.29 12.94 -20.30
CA ARG A 273 -11.11 14.34 -19.90
C ARG A 273 -12.43 14.95 -19.38
N VAL A 274 -13.54 14.70 -20.06
CA VAL A 274 -14.86 15.17 -19.58
C VAL A 274 -15.22 14.55 -18.21
N LEU A 275 -14.90 13.28 -18.01
CA LEU A 275 -15.08 12.62 -16.70
C LEU A 275 -14.12 13.16 -15.64
N CYS A 276 -12.91 13.61 -16.01
CA CYS A 276 -12.03 14.32 -15.10
C CYS A 276 -12.67 15.61 -14.57
N GLU A 277 -13.32 16.39 -15.42
CA GLU A 277 -14.04 17.61 -15.01
C GLU A 277 -15.15 17.27 -13.99
N LYS A 278 -15.94 16.22 -14.25
CA LYS A 278 -17.00 15.74 -13.34
C LYS A 278 -16.45 15.27 -11.98
N GLU A 279 -15.30 14.64 -11.98
CA GLU A 279 -14.66 14.08 -10.79
C GLU A 279 -13.70 15.06 -10.09
N SER A 280 -13.53 16.28 -10.62
CA SER A 280 -12.48 17.21 -10.18
C SER A 280 -11.11 16.54 -10.15
N ALA A 281 -10.78 15.87 -11.24
CA ALA A 281 -9.49 15.18 -11.42
C ALA A 281 -8.59 15.99 -12.35
N ASP A 282 -7.31 16.11 -11.99
CA ASP A 282 -6.34 16.97 -12.65
C ASP A 282 -5.44 16.22 -13.64
N ALA A 283 -5.60 14.91 -13.77
CA ALA A 283 -4.78 14.07 -14.65
C ALA A 283 -5.53 12.82 -15.13
N ILE A 284 -5.07 12.25 -16.22
CA ILE A 284 -5.47 10.92 -16.72
C ILE A 284 -4.35 9.94 -16.42
N VAL A 285 -4.70 8.71 -16.04
CA VAL A 285 -3.75 7.60 -15.83
C VAL A 285 -4.04 6.50 -16.84
N THR A 286 -3.00 5.98 -17.47
CA THR A 286 -3.09 4.82 -18.38
C THR A 286 -2.06 3.76 -18.01
N GLY A 287 -2.32 2.50 -18.36
CA GLY A 287 -1.39 1.37 -18.17
C GLY A 287 -0.48 1.13 -19.38
N GLU A 288 -0.19 2.15 -20.19
CA GLU A 288 0.63 2.01 -21.39
C GLU A 288 2.09 1.71 -21.04
N SER A 289 2.68 0.75 -21.77
CA SER A 289 4.12 0.50 -21.81
C SER A 289 4.64 0.74 -23.24
N LEU A 290 5.78 1.41 -23.37
CA LEU A 290 6.31 1.80 -24.68
C LEU A 290 6.63 0.56 -25.53
N ALA A 291 6.19 0.60 -26.79
CA ALA A 291 6.42 -0.45 -27.79
C ALA A 291 5.84 -1.85 -27.43
N GLN A 292 5.00 -1.97 -26.42
CA GLN A 292 4.37 -3.24 -26.06
C GLN A 292 3.37 -3.70 -27.15
N VAL A 293 2.65 -2.77 -27.78
CA VAL A 293 1.75 -3.00 -28.93
C VAL A 293 1.87 -1.87 -29.95
N ALA A 294 1.39 -2.10 -31.17
CA ALA A 294 1.51 -1.14 -32.28
C ALA A 294 0.97 0.27 -31.97
N SER A 295 -0.08 0.38 -31.14
CA SER A 295 -0.66 1.66 -30.71
C SER A 295 0.11 2.37 -29.58
N GLN A 296 1.21 1.80 -29.11
CA GLN A 296 2.04 2.34 -28.00
C GLN A 296 3.43 2.78 -28.49
N THR A 297 3.56 3.14 -29.77
CA THR A 297 4.76 3.82 -30.27
C THR A 297 4.77 5.29 -29.84
N LEU A 298 5.93 5.95 -29.81
CA LEU A 298 6.03 7.37 -29.46
C LEU A 298 5.13 8.26 -30.31
N LYS A 299 5.03 7.99 -31.63
CA LYS A 299 4.16 8.74 -32.56
C LYS A 299 2.67 8.55 -32.21
N ALA A 300 2.26 7.30 -31.91
CA ALA A 300 0.88 7.00 -31.52
C ALA A 300 0.53 7.62 -30.15
N ILE A 301 1.43 7.59 -29.20
CA ILE A 301 1.26 8.25 -27.89
C ILE A 301 1.15 9.76 -28.05
N ALA A 302 2.03 10.41 -28.81
CA ALA A 302 1.97 11.84 -29.07
C ALA A 302 0.64 12.23 -29.76
N CYS A 303 0.20 11.43 -30.73
CA CYS A 303 -1.09 11.63 -31.41
C CYS A 303 -2.26 11.50 -30.42
N THR A 304 -2.20 10.58 -29.47
CA THR A 304 -3.24 10.36 -28.47
C THR A 304 -3.27 11.51 -27.45
N ASP A 305 -2.11 11.98 -26.99
CA ASP A 305 -1.96 13.08 -26.05
C ASP A 305 -2.49 14.41 -26.61
N ALA A 306 -2.29 14.67 -27.89
CA ALA A 306 -2.82 15.85 -28.59
C ALA A 306 -4.36 15.91 -28.60
N ALA A 307 -5.08 14.86 -28.20
CA ALA A 307 -6.54 14.83 -28.16
C ALA A 307 -7.15 15.52 -26.93
N GLN A 308 -6.33 15.85 -25.91
CA GLN A 308 -6.78 16.43 -24.65
C GLN A 308 -5.65 17.27 -24.01
N SER A 309 -5.95 18.05 -22.95
CA SER A 309 -5.04 19.05 -22.38
C SER A 309 -4.52 18.71 -20.97
N LEU A 310 -5.04 17.65 -20.33
CA LEU A 310 -4.59 17.25 -19.00
C LEU A 310 -3.29 16.45 -19.05
N PRO A 311 -2.47 16.46 -18.00
CA PRO A 311 -1.33 15.55 -17.90
C PRO A 311 -1.77 14.09 -18.00
N VAL A 312 -1.05 13.28 -18.81
CA VAL A 312 -1.26 11.83 -18.91
C VAL A 312 -0.13 11.12 -18.20
N LEU A 313 -0.46 10.48 -17.08
CA LEU A 313 0.48 9.74 -16.24
C LEU A 313 0.54 8.28 -16.71
N ARG A 314 1.73 7.82 -17.06
CA ARG A 314 2.00 6.47 -17.58
C ARG A 314 3.04 5.77 -16.70
N PRO A 315 2.66 5.29 -15.50
CA PRO A 315 3.64 4.74 -14.57
C PRO A 315 4.35 3.48 -15.09
N CYS A 316 3.74 2.77 -16.04
CA CYS A 316 4.31 1.56 -16.64
C CYS A 316 5.11 1.83 -17.94
N ILE A 317 5.33 3.08 -18.34
CA ILE A 317 5.83 3.44 -19.68
C ILE A 317 7.20 2.82 -20.00
N GLY A 318 8.08 2.70 -19.05
CA GLY A 318 9.42 2.13 -19.20
C GLY A 318 9.58 0.71 -18.62
N MET A 319 8.46 0.07 -18.23
CA MET A 319 8.51 -1.26 -17.62
C MET A 319 8.30 -2.35 -18.67
N ASP A 320 9.03 -3.44 -18.53
CA ASP A 320 8.78 -4.64 -19.30
C ASP A 320 7.61 -5.47 -18.74
N LYS A 321 7.23 -6.52 -19.46
CA LYS A 321 6.08 -7.36 -19.08
C LYS A 321 6.31 -8.13 -17.78
N THR A 322 7.55 -8.47 -17.47
CA THR A 322 7.91 -9.21 -16.25
C THR A 322 7.74 -8.32 -15.03
N GLU A 323 8.28 -7.10 -15.07
CA GLU A 323 8.15 -6.11 -14.01
C GLU A 323 6.69 -5.79 -13.69
N ILE A 324 5.86 -5.61 -14.73
CA ILE A 324 4.42 -5.38 -14.57
C ILE A 324 3.74 -6.59 -13.94
N THR A 325 4.07 -7.81 -14.40
CA THR A 325 3.50 -9.05 -13.89
C THR A 325 3.85 -9.29 -12.42
N ASP A 326 5.06 -8.96 -11.99
CA ASP A 326 5.49 -9.11 -10.60
C ASP A 326 4.69 -8.20 -9.66
N ILE A 327 4.42 -6.96 -10.09
CA ILE A 327 3.54 -6.06 -9.34
C ILE A 327 2.10 -6.58 -9.34
N ALA A 328 1.60 -7.06 -10.50
CA ALA A 328 0.26 -7.61 -10.62
C ALA A 328 0.05 -8.81 -9.67
N ARG A 329 1.00 -9.72 -9.60
CA ARG A 329 0.99 -10.85 -8.65
C ARG A 329 0.98 -10.37 -7.19
N LYS A 330 1.81 -9.36 -6.87
CA LYS A 330 1.88 -8.77 -5.51
C LYS A 330 0.55 -8.20 -5.05
N ILE A 331 -0.24 -7.65 -5.95
CA ILE A 331 -1.54 -7.02 -5.65
C ILE A 331 -2.74 -7.92 -6.01
N ASP A 332 -2.47 -9.16 -6.44
CA ASP A 332 -3.46 -10.18 -6.79
C ASP A 332 -4.39 -9.76 -7.95
N THR A 333 -3.86 -9.10 -8.99
CA THR A 333 -4.64 -8.65 -10.16
C THR A 333 -4.27 -9.37 -11.46
#